data_a147a8d183d3bb0e53508a248902ad19
#
_entry.id   a147a8d183d3bb0e53508a248902ad19
#
_cell.length_a   1.000
_cell.length_b   1.000
_cell.length_c   1.000
_cell.angle_alpha   90.00
_cell.angle_beta   90.00
_cell.angle_gamma   90.00
#
_symmetry.space_group_name_H-M   'P 1'
#
loop_
_entity.id
_entity.type
_entity.pdbx_description
1 polymer ?
#
loop_
_entity_poly.entity_id
_entity_poly.type
_entity_poly.pdbx_seq_one_letter_code
_entity_poly.pdbx_strand_id
1 'polypeptide(L)'
;MKKVVLFIITLLLITGCNKKQIEKFHLNNKYYNEGKFITIKNLDELKNDTYVLYTYNNYCTFKKPCEEVFKDYMKKYKIDFYGIPFEQFKKTSFYKEVKYAPSIILVKEGKIVTYLDANSNKDLDRYQDSKKFEEWINKYIYTEGLN
;
A
#
# COMPACT_ATOMS: atom_id res chain seq x y z
N MET A 1 36.76 -38.69 6.61
CA MET A 1 36.70 -37.22 6.67
C MET A 1 36.17 -36.57 5.41
N LYS A 2 36.56 -36.99 4.17
CA LYS A 2 36.04 -36.39 2.90
C LYS A 2 34.52 -36.52 2.68
N LYS A 3 33.89 -37.62 3.14
CA LYS A 3 32.43 -37.82 2.99
C LYS A 3 31.58 -36.94 3.93
N VAL A 4 32.08 -36.57 5.11
CA VAL A 4 31.39 -35.68 6.07
C VAL A 4 31.40 -34.23 5.60
N VAL A 5 32.51 -33.79 5.00
CA VAL A 5 32.65 -32.43 4.45
C VAL A 5 31.69 -32.23 3.28
N LEU A 6 31.49 -33.25 2.41
CA LEU A 6 30.55 -33.17 1.30
C LEU A 6 29.09 -33.05 1.77
N PHE A 7 28.72 -33.69 2.89
CA PHE A 7 27.35 -33.62 3.46
C PHE A 7 27.05 -32.26 4.07
N ILE A 8 28.05 -31.59 4.66
CA ILE A 8 27.91 -30.24 5.24
C ILE A 8 27.75 -29.18 4.13
N ILE A 9 28.44 -29.34 3.00
CA ILE A 9 28.35 -28.41 1.86
C ILE A 9 26.97 -28.52 1.21
N THR A 10 26.37 -29.72 1.11
CA THR A 10 25.02 -29.92 0.54
C THR A 10 23.94 -29.33 1.46
N LEU A 11 24.13 -29.31 2.77
CA LEU A 11 23.18 -28.72 3.73
C LEU A 11 23.17 -27.17 3.69
N LEU A 12 24.29 -26.55 3.33
CA LEU A 12 24.43 -25.09 3.21
C LEU A 12 23.79 -24.52 1.93
N LEU A 13 23.55 -25.35 0.91
CA LEU A 13 22.91 -24.91 -0.33
C LEU A 13 21.37 -24.86 -0.26
N ILE A 14 20.76 -25.34 0.85
CA ILE A 14 19.30 -25.33 1.03
C ILE A 14 18.81 -24.07 1.75
N THR A 15 19.71 -23.20 2.20
CA THR A 15 19.30 -21.85 2.66
C THR A 15 19.02 -20.95 1.46
N GLY A 16 18.15 -21.43 0.55
CA GLY A 16 17.58 -20.64 -0.53
C GLY A 16 16.90 -19.42 0.07
N CYS A 17 17.19 -18.24 -0.46
CA CYS A 17 16.52 -16.99 -0.20
C CYS A 17 15.02 -17.23 -0.12
N ASN A 18 14.46 -17.31 1.06
CA ASN A 18 13.04 -17.17 1.31
C ASN A 18 12.68 -15.71 0.95
N LYS A 19 12.46 -15.42 -0.33
CA LYS A 19 11.71 -14.23 -0.73
C LYS A 19 10.37 -14.37 -0.01
N LYS A 20 10.18 -13.59 1.05
CA LYS A 20 8.92 -13.53 1.80
C LYS A 20 7.84 -13.30 0.76
N GLN A 21 7.08 -14.34 0.43
CA GLN A 21 6.01 -14.26 -0.55
C GLN A 21 4.99 -13.29 0.03
N ILE A 22 4.73 -12.19 -0.67
CA ILE A 22 3.73 -11.20 -0.24
C ILE A 22 2.38 -11.89 -0.38
N GLU A 23 1.74 -12.16 0.76
CA GLU A 23 0.38 -12.69 0.78
C GLU A 23 -0.60 -11.54 0.52
N LYS A 24 -1.40 -11.70 -0.55
CA LYS A 24 -2.47 -10.74 -0.86
C LYS A 24 -3.57 -10.82 0.18
N PHE A 25 -4.27 -9.71 0.37
CA PHE A 25 -5.41 -9.64 1.28
C PHE A 25 -6.60 -8.91 0.63
N HIS A 26 -7.79 -9.17 1.14
CA HIS A 26 -9.00 -8.44 0.78
C HIS A 26 -9.15 -7.20 1.67
N LEU A 27 -9.62 -6.12 1.09
CA LEU A 27 -10.15 -5.00 1.87
C LEU A 27 -11.48 -5.43 2.51
N ASN A 28 -11.94 -4.69 3.51
CA ASN A 28 -13.31 -4.90 4.00
C ASN A 28 -14.30 -4.69 2.84
N ASN A 29 -15.30 -5.56 2.72
CA ASN A 29 -16.25 -5.58 1.59
C ASN A 29 -16.92 -4.23 1.30
N LYS A 30 -17.14 -3.40 2.32
CA LYS A 30 -17.72 -2.06 2.17
C LYS A 30 -16.91 -1.11 1.29
N TYR A 31 -15.63 -1.42 1.02
CA TYR A 31 -14.75 -0.61 0.16
C TYR A 31 -14.78 -1.01 -1.30
N TYR A 32 -15.37 -2.15 -1.65
CA TYR A 32 -15.63 -2.53 -3.04
C TYR A 32 -16.99 -1.94 -3.45
N ASN A 33 -17.01 -0.67 -3.85
CA ASN A 33 -18.26 0.08 -4.04
C ASN A 33 -18.23 0.94 -5.32
N GLU A 34 -17.93 2.24 -5.21
CA GLU A 34 -18.10 3.18 -6.33
C GLU A 34 -16.76 3.66 -6.94
N GLY A 35 -15.66 3.44 -6.26
CA GLY A 35 -14.35 3.93 -6.68
C GLY A 35 -14.17 5.43 -6.43
N LYS A 36 -14.46 5.88 -5.22
CA LYS A 36 -14.38 7.29 -4.80
C LYS A 36 -13.49 7.49 -3.58
N PHE A 37 -13.01 8.71 -3.39
CA PHE A 37 -12.39 9.11 -2.13
C PHE A 37 -13.46 9.40 -1.07
N ILE A 38 -13.25 8.81 0.11
CA ILE A 38 -14.07 9.05 1.31
C ILE A 38 -13.20 9.86 2.27
N THR A 39 -13.53 11.14 2.46
CA THR A 39 -12.77 11.98 3.39
C THR A 39 -13.00 11.55 4.82
N ILE A 40 -11.90 11.31 5.55
CA ILE A 40 -11.94 10.97 6.98
C ILE A 40 -11.12 11.97 7.78
N LYS A 41 -11.58 12.25 9.00
CA LYS A 41 -10.92 13.18 9.91
C LYS A 41 -10.25 12.47 11.09
N ASN A 42 -10.71 11.28 11.43
CA ASN A 42 -10.20 10.49 12.55
C ASN A 42 -10.08 9.02 12.14
N LEU A 43 -8.89 8.43 12.30
CA LEU A 43 -8.63 7.02 11.99
C LEU A 43 -9.04 6.06 13.12
N ASP A 44 -9.43 6.58 14.29
CA ASP A 44 -9.81 5.74 15.42
C ASP A 44 -11.03 4.85 15.14
N GLU A 45 -11.92 5.31 14.25
CA GLU A 45 -13.09 4.55 13.81
C GLU A 45 -12.72 3.33 12.94
N LEU A 46 -11.49 3.27 12.43
CA LEU A 46 -11.01 2.27 11.50
C LEU A 46 -9.96 1.33 12.12
N LYS A 47 -9.88 1.25 13.44
CA LYS A 47 -8.82 0.50 14.17
C LYS A 47 -8.67 -0.96 13.73
N ASN A 48 -9.79 -1.60 13.34
CA ASN A 48 -9.81 -3.01 12.96
C ASN A 48 -10.08 -3.22 11.47
N ASP A 49 -10.17 -2.14 10.70
CA ASP A 49 -10.50 -2.21 9.29
C ASP A 49 -9.28 -2.51 8.42
N THR A 50 -9.57 -3.08 7.25
CA THR A 50 -8.59 -3.30 6.17
C THR A 50 -8.97 -2.42 4.99
N TYR A 51 -8.15 -1.41 4.67
CA TYR A 51 -8.48 -0.34 3.73
C TYR A 51 -7.25 0.26 3.06
N VAL A 52 -7.50 1.10 2.06
CA VAL A 52 -6.48 1.96 1.45
C VAL A 52 -6.66 3.39 1.96
N LEU A 53 -5.58 4.00 2.44
CA LEU A 53 -5.55 5.37 2.90
C LEU A 53 -4.67 6.23 1.99
N TYR A 54 -5.21 7.35 1.55
CA TYR A 54 -4.48 8.40 0.85
C TYR A 54 -4.28 9.59 1.77
N THR A 55 -3.04 9.94 2.07
CA THR A 55 -2.72 11.19 2.75
C THR A 55 -2.27 12.24 1.74
N TYR A 56 -2.82 13.44 1.81
CA TYR A 56 -2.62 14.49 0.81
C TYR A 56 -2.33 15.85 1.43
N ASN A 57 -1.65 16.68 0.66
CA ASN A 57 -1.46 18.09 0.92
C ASN A 57 -1.73 18.90 -0.36
N ASN A 58 -1.82 20.22 -0.23
CA ASN A 58 -2.06 21.13 -1.36
C ASN A 58 -0.81 21.44 -2.18
N TYR A 59 0.34 20.81 -1.89
CA TYR A 59 1.65 21.13 -2.46
C TYR A 59 2.19 19.99 -3.33
N CYS A 60 1.36 19.36 -4.15
CA CYS A 60 1.83 18.35 -5.08
C CYS A 60 2.58 19.01 -6.24
N THR A 61 3.90 18.80 -6.35
CA THR A 61 4.79 19.34 -7.39
C THR A 61 4.95 18.41 -8.59
N PHE A 62 4.21 17.31 -8.66
CA PHE A 62 4.26 16.37 -9.77
C PHE A 62 3.68 16.96 -11.06
N LYS A 63 4.19 16.54 -12.21
CA LYS A 63 3.71 16.99 -13.54
C LYS A 63 2.24 16.64 -13.77
N LYS A 64 1.83 15.46 -13.33
CA LYS A 64 0.45 15.00 -13.30
C LYS A 64 0.00 14.93 -11.84
N PRO A 65 -1.20 15.41 -11.49
CA PRO A 65 -1.73 15.20 -10.14
C PRO A 65 -1.81 13.70 -9.84
N CYS A 66 -1.10 13.24 -8.81
CA CYS A 66 -1.07 11.82 -8.43
C CYS A 66 -2.47 11.27 -8.10
N GLU A 67 -3.37 12.15 -7.65
CA GLU A 67 -4.77 11.82 -7.39
C GLU A 67 -5.50 11.27 -8.64
N GLU A 68 -5.15 11.74 -9.84
CA GLU A 68 -5.72 11.20 -11.08
C GLU A 68 -5.31 9.75 -11.32
N VAL A 69 -4.04 9.41 -11.06
CA VAL A 69 -3.53 8.03 -11.15
C VAL A 69 -4.31 7.11 -10.22
N PHE A 70 -4.56 7.55 -9.00
CA PHE A 70 -5.32 6.75 -8.03
C PHE A 70 -6.80 6.64 -8.40
N LYS A 71 -7.42 7.72 -8.89
CA LYS A 71 -8.81 7.72 -9.38
C LYS A 71 -9.02 6.77 -10.56
N ASP A 72 -8.05 6.66 -11.47
CA ASP A 72 -8.12 5.70 -12.58
C ASP A 72 -8.25 4.26 -12.04
N TYR A 73 -7.42 3.89 -11.07
CA TYR A 73 -7.47 2.59 -10.42
C TYR A 73 -8.78 2.36 -9.66
N MET A 74 -9.16 3.32 -8.83
CA MET A 74 -10.37 3.27 -8.02
C MET A 74 -11.62 3.04 -8.88
N LYS A 75 -11.77 3.79 -9.97
CA LYS A 75 -12.89 3.66 -10.90
C LYS A 75 -12.88 2.33 -11.64
N LYS A 76 -11.69 1.86 -12.08
CA LYS A 76 -11.53 0.60 -12.81
C LYS A 76 -12.02 -0.59 -11.99
N TYR A 77 -11.66 -0.62 -10.70
CA TYR A 77 -11.94 -1.75 -9.81
C TYR A 77 -13.08 -1.48 -8.83
N LYS A 78 -13.72 -0.31 -8.90
CA LYS A 78 -14.78 0.13 -7.98
C LYS A 78 -14.37 0.02 -6.52
N ILE A 79 -13.14 0.44 -6.20
CA ILE A 79 -12.59 0.40 -4.84
C ILE A 79 -12.54 1.81 -4.28
N ASP A 80 -13.17 2.03 -3.14
CA ASP A 80 -13.13 3.29 -2.41
C ASP A 80 -11.84 3.40 -1.58
N PHE A 81 -11.22 4.57 -1.58
CA PHE A 81 -10.08 4.88 -0.73
C PHE A 81 -10.45 5.94 0.29
N TYR A 82 -9.92 5.83 1.50
CA TYR A 82 -9.98 6.94 2.44
C TYR A 82 -8.97 8.02 2.08
N GLY A 83 -9.40 9.28 2.24
CA GLY A 83 -8.55 10.46 2.09
C GLY A 83 -8.46 11.23 3.41
N ILE A 84 -7.25 11.54 3.86
CA ILE A 84 -6.99 12.34 5.06
C ILE A 84 -6.03 13.49 4.75
N PRO A 85 -6.35 14.75 5.12
CA PRO A 85 -5.40 15.84 5.03
C PRO A 85 -4.14 15.56 5.84
N PHE A 86 -2.97 15.88 5.31
CA PHE A 86 -1.70 15.54 5.95
C PHE A 86 -1.55 16.14 7.35
N GLU A 87 -2.06 17.36 7.58
CA GLU A 87 -2.03 17.98 8.91
C GLU A 87 -2.80 17.19 9.96
N GLN A 88 -3.86 16.48 9.56
CA GLN A 88 -4.60 15.57 10.45
C GLN A 88 -3.89 14.24 10.57
N PHE A 89 -3.34 13.73 9.46
CA PHE A 89 -2.56 12.49 9.43
C PHE A 89 -1.38 12.55 10.41
N LYS A 90 -0.70 13.69 10.52
CA LYS A 90 0.44 13.89 11.46
C LYS A 90 0.06 13.63 12.93
N LYS A 91 -1.22 13.69 13.29
CA LYS A 91 -1.70 13.43 14.64
C LYS A 91 -1.97 11.95 14.92
N THR A 92 -1.90 11.09 13.90
CA THR A 92 -2.13 9.65 14.01
C THR A 92 -0.87 8.89 14.38
N SER A 93 -1.03 7.66 14.88
CA SER A 93 0.10 6.76 15.15
C SER A 93 0.86 6.40 13.87
N PHE A 94 0.22 6.42 12.70
CA PHE A 94 0.83 6.09 11.40
C PHE A 94 1.91 7.08 10.98
N TYR A 95 1.85 8.32 11.47
CA TYR A 95 2.89 9.31 11.20
C TYR A 95 4.27 8.93 11.75
N LYS A 96 4.35 7.99 12.71
CA LYS A 96 5.64 7.47 13.17
C LYS A 96 6.42 6.77 12.06
N GLU A 97 5.72 6.18 11.10
CA GLU A 97 6.28 5.42 9.98
C GLU A 97 6.22 6.21 8.67
N VAL A 98 5.06 6.75 8.30
CA VAL A 98 4.86 7.49 7.05
C VAL A 98 5.02 8.98 7.29
N LYS A 99 6.09 9.58 6.76
CA LYS A 99 6.51 10.95 7.08
C LYS A 99 6.13 11.99 6.04
N TYR A 100 5.75 11.59 4.84
CA TYR A 100 5.55 12.47 3.71
C TYR A 100 4.17 12.32 3.08
N ALA A 101 3.69 13.37 2.44
CA ALA A 101 2.50 13.37 1.60
C ALA A 101 2.85 13.98 0.22
N PRO A 102 2.22 13.48 -0.84
CA PRO A 102 1.15 12.47 -0.84
C PRO A 102 1.68 11.05 -0.57
N SER A 103 0.91 10.22 0.13
CA SER A 103 1.25 8.80 0.29
C SER A 103 0.00 7.93 0.20
N ILE A 104 0.11 6.78 -0.47
CA ILE A 104 -0.88 5.70 -0.43
C ILE A 104 -0.40 4.67 0.57
N ILE A 105 -1.24 4.31 1.51
CA ILE A 105 -0.94 3.42 2.62
C ILE A 105 -1.92 2.25 2.58
N LEU A 106 -1.43 1.03 2.54
CA LEU A 106 -2.24 -0.17 2.65
C LEU A 106 -2.29 -0.60 4.11
N VAL A 107 -3.50 -0.65 4.65
CA VAL A 107 -3.76 -0.98 6.05
C VAL A 107 -4.52 -2.29 6.12
N LYS A 108 -4.03 -3.25 6.92
CA LYS A 108 -4.71 -4.51 7.22
C LYS A 108 -4.94 -4.59 8.72
N GLU A 109 -6.20 -4.71 9.13
CA GLU A 109 -6.58 -4.81 10.54
C GLU A 109 -5.94 -3.71 11.41
N GLY A 110 -6.03 -2.46 10.90
CA GLY A 110 -5.48 -1.29 11.58
C GLY A 110 -3.95 -1.17 11.61
N LYS A 111 -3.22 -2.02 10.87
CA LYS A 111 -1.74 -1.99 10.79
C LYS A 111 -1.27 -1.67 9.38
N ILE A 112 -0.23 -0.86 9.27
CA ILE A 112 0.40 -0.58 7.98
C ILE A 112 1.07 -1.87 7.47
N VAL A 113 0.70 -2.27 6.25
CA VAL A 113 1.34 -3.38 5.52
C VAL A 113 2.46 -2.85 4.64
N THR A 114 2.18 -1.79 3.91
CA THR A 114 3.12 -1.10 3.00
C THR A 114 2.57 0.27 2.62
N TYR A 115 3.41 1.10 2.04
CA TYR A 115 2.99 2.41 1.52
C TYR A 115 3.89 2.85 0.37
N LEU A 116 3.41 3.81 -0.43
CA LEU A 116 4.22 4.58 -1.38
C LEU A 116 4.74 5.83 -0.67
N ASP A 117 6.04 6.04 -0.73
CA ASP A 117 6.71 7.19 -0.16
C ASP A 117 6.93 8.28 -1.24
N ALA A 118 6.30 9.44 -1.06
CA ALA A 118 6.46 10.58 -1.97
C ALA A 118 7.90 11.08 -2.08
N ASN A 119 8.74 10.80 -1.10
CA ASN A 119 10.15 11.21 -1.07
C ASN A 119 11.10 10.13 -1.63
N SER A 120 10.55 9.00 -2.08
CA SER A 120 11.31 7.88 -2.62
C SER A 120 11.37 7.90 -4.15
N ASN A 121 12.55 8.01 -4.72
CA ASN A 121 12.75 7.88 -6.17
C ASN A 121 12.24 6.54 -6.74
N LYS A 122 12.19 5.49 -5.92
CA LYS A 122 11.68 4.17 -6.33
C LYS A 122 10.16 4.16 -6.54
N ASP A 123 9.46 5.07 -5.87
CA ASP A 123 8.01 5.14 -5.91
C ASP A 123 7.48 6.21 -6.86
N LEU A 124 8.36 7.13 -7.32
CA LEU A 124 7.99 8.26 -8.16
C LEU A 124 7.13 7.87 -9.37
N ASP A 125 7.53 6.84 -10.09
CA ASP A 125 6.81 6.36 -11.28
C ASP A 125 5.39 5.91 -10.95
N ARG A 126 5.16 5.35 -9.77
CA ARG A 126 3.84 4.88 -9.32
C ARG A 126 2.88 6.01 -9.02
N TYR A 127 3.39 7.21 -8.79
CA TYR A 127 2.60 8.42 -8.63
C TYR A 127 2.22 9.09 -9.96
N GLN A 128 2.89 8.72 -11.06
CA GLN A 128 2.76 9.38 -12.35
C GLN A 128 2.20 8.49 -13.46
N ASP A 129 2.16 7.18 -13.23
CA ASP A 129 1.76 6.16 -14.20
C ASP A 129 0.74 5.20 -13.59
N SER A 130 -0.50 5.20 -14.12
CA SER A 130 -1.62 4.39 -13.62
C SER A 130 -1.31 2.89 -13.70
N LYS A 131 -0.56 2.44 -14.72
CA LYS A 131 -0.19 1.03 -14.87
C LYS A 131 0.82 0.60 -13.81
N LYS A 132 1.84 1.42 -13.54
CA LYS A 132 2.84 1.14 -12.50
C LYS A 132 2.23 1.18 -11.10
N PHE A 133 1.26 2.07 -10.87
CA PHE A 133 0.49 2.07 -9.63
C PHE A 133 -0.32 0.78 -9.49
N GLU A 134 -1.05 0.39 -10.53
CA GLU A 134 -1.83 -0.85 -10.57
C GLU A 134 -0.96 -2.09 -10.33
N GLU A 135 0.19 -2.19 -11.01
CA GLU A 135 1.14 -3.29 -10.83
C GLU A 135 1.67 -3.38 -9.39
N TRP A 136 1.83 -2.24 -8.72
CA TRP A 136 2.26 -2.22 -7.33
C TRP A 136 1.15 -2.65 -6.38
N ILE A 137 -0.02 -2.01 -6.43
CA ILE A 137 -1.09 -2.25 -5.47
C ILE A 137 -1.65 -3.67 -5.58
N ASN A 138 -1.73 -4.21 -6.80
CA ASN A 138 -2.20 -5.57 -7.07
C ASN A 138 -1.25 -6.68 -6.57
N LYS A 139 -0.06 -6.33 -6.07
CA LYS A 139 0.79 -7.29 -5.35
C LYS A 139 0.27 -7.57 -3.94
N TYR A 140 -0.52 -6.68 -3.39
CA TYR A 140 -0.93 -6.70 -1.99
C TYR A 140 -2.42 -6.96 -1.80
N ILE A 141 -3.27 -6.41 -2.66
CA ILE A 141 -4.72 -6.52 -2.49
C ILE A 141 -5.38 -7.27 -3.65
N TYR A 142 -6.49 -7.92 -3.35
CA TYR A 142 -7.42 -8.41 -4.36
C TYR A 142 -8.30 -7.26 -4.84
N THR A 143 -8.64 -7.28 -6.13
CA THR A 143 -9.47 -6.25 -6.78
C THR A 143 -10.97 -6.52 -6.67
N GLU A 144 -11.34 -7.64 -6.04
CA GLU A 144 -12.72 -8.09 -5.84
C GLU A 144 -12.96 -8.35 -4.36
N GLY A 145 -14.16 -8.04 -3.89
CA GLY A 145 -14.59 -8.37 -2.52
C GLY A 145 -14.75 -9.87 -2.30
N LEU A 146 -14.88 -10.25 -1.04
CA LEU A 146 -15.27 -11.61 -0.68
C LEU A 146 -16.75 -11.82 -1.01
N ASN A 147 -17.07 -12.86 -1.79
CA ASN A 147 -18.44 -13.33 -2.06
C ASN A 147 -19.05 -13.97 -0.82
#